data_7198d318b3cc0cfa16a7376737947637
#
_entry.id   7198d318b3cc0cfa16a7376737947637
#
_cell.length_a   1.000
_cell.length_b   1.000
_cell.length_c   1.000
_cell.angle_alpha   90.00
_cell.angle_beta   90.00
_cell.angle_gamma   90.00
#
_symmetry.space_group_name_H-M   'P 1'
#
loop_
_entity.id
_entity.type
_entity.pdbx_description
1 polymer ?
#
loop_
_entity_poly.entity_id
_entity_poly.type
_entity_poly.pdbx_seq_one_letter_code
_entity_poly.pdbx_strand_id
1 'polypeptide(L)'
;ARNMTHALIDSIKEKKGHVVILSSAAAIFGMFGYTAYATSKAALLAFAESLRYELKPEGVSVTVVCPPEVDTPMNYDEAKTLPPEGRAVKSLGGFLMPDKVARDIIDAVKRDRYLLVPGFTTRVLYALHRFTNGAISRITADAVIKRARSKH
;
A
#
# COMPACT_ATOMS: atom_id res chain seq x y z
N ALA A 1 11.48 -8.76 -1.37
CA ALA A 1 10.37 -9.66 -0.99
C ALA A 1 10.58 -11.06 -1.60
N ARG A 2 10.63 -11.20 -2.93
CA ARG A 2 10.70 -12.50 -3.63
C ARG A 2 11.78 -13.45 -3.06
N ASN A 3 13.02 -13.02 -2.99
CA ASN A 3 14.14 -13.89 -2.54
C ASN A 3 13.96 -14.34 -1.07
N MET A 4 13.49 -13.45 -0.20
CA MET A 4 13.19 -13.78 1.20
C MET A 4 12.06 -14.82 1.29
N THR A 5 10.96 -14.59 0.57
CA THR A 5 9.84 -15.53 0.53
C THR A 5 10.29 -16.90 0.00
N HIS A 6 11.05 -16.92 -1.09
CA HIS A 6 11.56 -18.18 -1.65
C HIS A 6 12.45 -18.96 -0.67
N ALA A 7 13.31 -18.26 0.06
CA ALA A 7 14.20 -18.91 1.05
C ALA A 7 13.44 -19.51 2.25
N LEU A 8 12.24 -19.03 2.54
CA LEU A 8 11.45 -19.45 3.70
C LEU A 8 10.24 -20.30 3.33
N ILE A 9 9.97 -20.52 2.04
CA ILE A 9 8.71 -21.05 1.56
C ILE A 9 8.40 -22.45 2.11
N ASP A 10 9.39 -23.32 2.18
CA ASP A 10 9.20 -24.69 2.65
C ASP A 10 8.84 -24.74 4.14
N SER A 11 9.52 -23.92 4.96
CA SER A 11 9.19 -23.77 6.38
C SER A 11 7.82 -23.16 6.62
N ILE A 12 7.41 -22.19 5.77
CA ILE A 12 6.10 -21.57 5.83
C ILE A 12 5.00 -22.58 5.48
N LYS A 13 5.22 -23.42 4.47
CA LYS A 13 4.29 -24.48 4.06
C LYS A 13 4.14 -25.56 5.14
N GLU A 14 5.26 -26.04 5.69
CA GLU A 14 5.27 -27.04 6.76
C GLU A 14 4.42 -26.61 7.96
N LYS A 15 4.50 -25.32 8.32
CA LYS A 15 3.79 -24.76 9.48
C LYS A 15 2.42 -24.18 9.14
N LYS A 16 1.95 -24.30 7.89
CA LYS A 16 0.73 -23.63 7.39
C LYS A 16 0.68 -22.16 7.83
N GLY A 17 1.80 -21.47 7.61
CA GLY A 17 2.04 -20.14 8.13
C GLY A 17 1.28 -19.03 7.40
N HIS A 18 1.68 -17.78 7.65
CA HIS A 18 1.06 -16.59 7.05
C HIS A 18 2.14 -15.65 6.52
N VAL A 19 2.03 -15.24 5.27
CA VAL A 19 2.94 -14.27 4.64
C VAL A 19 2.30 -12.89 4.65
N VAL A 20 2.98 -11.91 5.23
CA VAL A 20 2.54 -10.50 5.21
C VAL A 20 3.47 -9.69 4.33
N ILE A 21 2.93 -9.04 3.30
CA ILE A 21 3.67 -8.21 2.34
C ILE A 21 3.31 -6.74 2.54
N LEU A 22 4.30 -5.92 2.89
CA LEU A 22 4.12 -4.48 3.07
C LEU A 22 4.32 -3.74 1.73
N SER A 23 3.21 -3.38 1.11
CA SER A 23 3.15 -2.50 -0.05
C SER A 23 2.92 -1.04 0.36
N SER A 24 2.08 -0.30 -0.34
CA SER A 24 1.71 1.10 -0.06
C SER A 24 0.41 1.46 -0.76
N ALA A 25 -0.29 2.49 -0.29
CA ALA A 25 -1.37 3.13 -1.02
C ALA A 25 -0.90 3.66 -2.39
N ALA A 26 0.38 4.06 -2.52
CA ALA A 26 0.99 4.45 -3.78
C ALA A 26 1.02 3.34 -4.85
N ALA A 27 0.88 2.08 -4.45
CA ALA A 27 0.73 0.96 -5.39
C ALA A 27 -0.65 0.93 -6.08
N ILE A 28 -1.65 1.55 -5.44
CA ILE A 28 -3.04 1.60 -5.91
C ILE A 28 -3.30 2.91 -6.64
N PHE A 29 -2.83 4.01 -6.04
CA PHE A 29 -3.01 5.36 -6.55
C PHE A 29 -1.72 5.86 -7.19
N GLY A 30 -1.77 6.32 -8.43
CA GLY A 30 -0.65 7.05 -9.03
C GLY A 30 -0.38 8.33 -8.25
N MET A 31 0.90 8.63 -7.96
CA MET A 31 1.28 9.79 -7.18
C MET A 31 2.41 10.57 -7.89
N PHE A 32 2.29 11.89 -7.89
CA PHE A 32 3.32 12.77 -8.46
C PHE A 32 4.67 12.60 -7.74
N GLY A 33 5.74 12.41 -8.49
CA GLY A 33 7.09 12.20 -7.93
C GLY A 33 7.40 10.78 -7.46
N TYR A 34 6.44 9.84 -7.53
CA TYR A 34 6.59 8.46 -7.02
C TYR A 34 6.72 7.39 -8.09
N THR A 35 7.09 7.71 -9.32
CA THR A 35 7.08 6.75 -10.44
C THR A 35 7.81 5.45 -10.10
N ALA A 36 9.09 5.52 -9.68
CA ALA A 36 9.87 4.33 -9.32
C ALA A 36 9.32 3.62 -8.07
N TYR A 37 8.98 4.40 -7.03
CA TYR A 37 8.43 3.86 -5.77
C TYR A 37 7.09 3.16 -6.01
N ALA A 38 6.14 3.82 -6.66
CA ALA A 38 4.82 3.27 -6.96
C ALA A 38 4.93 1.99 -7.81
N THR A 39 5.80 1.98 -8.82
CA THR A 39 6.09 0.78 -9.62
C THR A 39 6.58 -0.37 -8.74
N SER A 40 7.55 -0.12 -7.85
CA SER A 40 8.08 -1.14 -6.95
C SER A 40 7.02 -1.70 -6.00
N LYS A 41 6.13 -0.85 -5.51
CA LYS A 41 5.04 -1.23 -4.59
C LYS A 41 3.87 -1.90 -5.33
N ALA A 42 3.57 -1.52 -6.57
CA ALA A 42 2.60 -2.21 -7.41
C ALA A 42 3.06 -3.63 -7.77
N ALA A 43 4.36 -3.82 -8.03
CA ALA A 43 4.93 -5.15 -8.23
C ALA A 43 4.70 -6.08 -7.03
N LEU A 44 4.68 -5.55 -5.80
CA LEU A 44 4.35 -6.33 -4.60
C LEU A 44 2.88 -6.76 -4.55
N LEU A 45 1.95 -5.99 -5.11
CA LEU A 45 0.55 -6.42 -5.22
C LEU A 45 0.40 -7.62 -6.15
N ALA A 46 0.96 -7.54 -7.35
CA ALA A 46 0.95 -8.63 -8.30
C ALA A 46 1.66 -9.88 -7.75
N PHE A 47 2.82 -9.69 -7.09
CA PHE A 47 3.54 -10.78 -6.42
C PHE A 47 2.70 -11.43 -5.32
N ALA A 48 2.05 -10.63 -4.46
CA ALA A 48 1.21 -11.15 -3.38
C ALA A 48 0.00 -11.94 -3.91
N GLU A 49 -0.60 -11.47 -5.00
CA GLU A 49 -1.76 -12.13 -5.61
C GLU A 49 -1.38 -13.50 -6.20
N SER A 50 -0.30 -13.54 -6.99
CA SER A 50 0.22 -14.79 -7.54
C SER A 50 0.62 -15.78 -6.44
N LEU A 51 1.38 -15.29 -5.45
CA LEU A 51 1.81 -16.08 -4.30
C LEU A 51 0.62 -16.67 -3.53
N ARG A 52 -0.45 -15.91 -3.36
CA ARG A 52 -1.67 -16.39 -2.71
C ARG A 52 -2.31 -17.55 -3.47
N TYR A 53 -2.36 -17.48 -4.80
CA TYR A 53 -2.90 -18.58 -5.60
C TYR A 53 -2.06 -19.85 -5.49
N GLU A 54 -0.74 -19.70 -5.43
CA GLU A 54 0.20 -20.82 -5.30
C GLU A 54 0.16 -21.46 -3.89
N LEU A 55 0.00 -20.65 -2.85
CA LEU A 55 0.14 -21.09 -1.46
C LEU A 55 -1.18 -21.49 -0.78
N LYS A 56 -2.32 -20.98 -1.24
CA LYS A 56 -3.61 -21.28 -0.64
C LYS A 56 -3.95 -22.77 -0.63
N PRO A 57 -3.68 -23.57 -1.70
CA PRO A 57 -3.87 -25.01 -1.67
C PRO A 57 -3.01 -25.73 -0.63
N GLU A 58 -1.86 -25.14 -0.25
CA GLU A 58 -0.92 -25.66 0.75
C GLU A 58 -1.33 -25.26 2.20
N GLY A 59 -2.45 -24.55 2.35
CA GLY A 59 -2.94 -24.07 3.65
C GLY A 59 -2.19 -22.85 4.19
N VAL A 60 -1.44 -22.13 3.35
CA VAL A 60 -0.71 -20.91 3.72
C VAL A 60 -1.52 -19.69 3.30
N SER A 61 -1.64 -18.74 4.21
CA SER A 61 -2.34 -17.47 3.97
C SER A 61 -1.38 -16.35 3.55
N VAL A 62 -1.90 -15.40 2.78
CA VAL A 62 -1.15 -14.21 2.33
C VAL A 62 -1.97 -12.95 2.59
N THR A 63 -1.36 -11.98 3.26
CA THR A 63 -1.93 -10.63 3.44
C THR A 63 -1.02 -9.60 2.77
N VAL A 64 -1.57 -8.77 1.91
CA VAL A 64 -0.89 -7.57 1.40
C VAL A 64 -1.45 -6.33 2.06
N VAL A 65 -0.56 -5.45 2.52
CA VAL A 65 -0.89 -4.24 3.28
C VAL A 65 -0.53 -3.02 2.45
N CYS A 66 -1.49 -2.11 2.28
CA CYS A 66 -1.34 -0.87 1.51
C CYS A 66 -1.60 0.35 2.41
N PRO A 67 -0.67 0.70 3.32
CA PRO A 67 -0.86 1.83 4.20
C PRO A 67 -0.75 3.15 3.44
N PRO A 68 -1.44 4.22 3.92
CA PRO A 68 -1.17 5.60 3.54
C PRO A 68 0.14 6.07 4.16
N GLU A 69 0.28 7.37 4.35
CA GLU A 69 1.39 7.97 5.09
C GLU A 69 1.40 7.47 6.55
N VAL A 70 2.56 7.00 7.00
CA VAL A 70 2.75 6.50 8.37
C VAL A 70 3.84 7.32 9.05
N ASP A 71 3.63 7.66 10.32
CA ASP A 71 4.57 8.42 11.14
C ASP A 71 5.86 7.63 11.38
N THR A 72 6.87 7.88 10.54
CA THR A 72 8.15 7.19 10.58
C THR A 72 9.30 8.13 10.20
N PRO A 73 10.53 7.89 10.69
CA PRO A 73 11.70 8.66 10.27
C PRO A 73 11.86 8.70 8.74
N MET A 74 11.62 7.60 8.05
CA MET A 74 11.66 7.52 6.59
C MET A 74 10.72 8.53 5.92
N ASN A 75 9.52 8.71 6.48
CA ASN A 75 8.54 9.64 5.94
C ASN A 75 8.97 11.10 6.08
N TYR A 76 9.64 11.45 7.18
CA TYR A 76 10.19 12.79 7.38
C TYR A 76 11.36 13.09 6.43
N ASP A 77 12.24 12.12 6.16
CA ASP A 77 13.34 12.29 5.22
C ASP A 77 12.83 12.42 3.78
N GLU A 78 11.86 11.64 3.40
CA GLU A 78 11.21 11.73 2.09
C GLU A 78 10.53 13.09 1.88
N ALA A 79 9.88 13.64 2.91
CA ALA A 79 9.21 14.94 2.84
C ALA A 79 10.15 16.10 2.49
N LYS A 80 11.46 15.98 2.77
CA LYS A 80 12.47 16.99 2.43
C LYS A 80 12.72 17.10 0.92
N THR A 81 12.61 16.00 0.20
CA THR A 81 12.94 15.89 -1.24
C THR A 81 11.70 15.88 -2.14
N LEU A 82 10.53 15.59 -1.57
CA LEU A 82 9.29 15.49 -2.35
C LEU A 82 8.83 16.88 -2.83
N PRO A 83 8.55 17.07 -4.12
CA PRO A 83 8.05 18.34 -4.65
C PRO A 83 6.67 18.70 -4.08
N PRO A 84 6.28 20.00 -4.11
CA PRO A 84 5.01 20.48 -3.55
C PRO A 84 3.79 19.73 -4.06
N GLU A 85 3.76 19.39 -5.35
CA GLU A 85 2.68 18.63 -5.97
C GLU A 85 2.57 17.21 -5.38
N GLY A 86 3.71 16.56 -5.15
CA GLY A 86 3.77 15.24 -4.54
C GLY A 86 3.26 15.26 -3.11
N ARG A 87 3.68 16.25 -2.30
CA ARG A 87 3.17 16.45 -0.94
C ARG A 87 1.66 16.68 -0.91
N ALA A 88 1.15 17.50 -1.84
CA ALA A 88 -0.27 17.80 -1.92
C ALA A 88 -1.11 16.55 -2.27
N VAL A 89 -0.65 15.71 -3.18
CA VAL A 89 -1.34 14.44 -3.51
C VAL A 89 -1.23 13.45 -2.34
N LYS A 90 -0.05 13.34 -1.72
CA LYS A 90 0.21 12.43 -0.58
C LYS A 90 -0.73 12.70 0.59
N SER A 91 -0.98 13.98 0.91
CA SER A 91 -1.84 14.37 2.04
C SER A 91 -3.31 13.93 1.90
N LEU A 92 -3.78 13.56 0.70
CA LEU A 92 -5.13 13.04 0.49
C LEU A 92 -5.36 11.68 1.16
N GLY A 93 -4.31 10.88 1.32
CA GLY A 93 -4.38 9.52 1.88
C GLY A 93 -4.62 9.47 3.39
N GLY A 94 -4.39 10.59 4.09
CA GLY A 94 -4.39 10.64 5.55
C GLY A 94 -3.06 10.15 6.15
N PHE A 95 -2.93 10.29 7.46
CA PHE A 95 -1.72 10.02 8.23
C PHE A 95 -2.04 9.06 9.38
N LEU A 96 -1.23 8.05 9.59
CA LEU A 96 -1.45 7.02 10.62
C LEU A 96 -0.23 6.83 11.51
N MET A 97 -0.49 6.49 12.78
CA MET A 97 0.55 6.07 13.71
C MET A 97 0.99 4.63 13.44
N PRO A 98 2.30 4.30 13.56
CA PRO A 98 2.84 2.95 13.34
C PRO A 98 2.11 1.87 14.14
N ASP A 99 1.84 2.13 15.42
CA ASP A 99 1.17 1.19 16.31
C ASP A 99 -0.24 0.82 15.84
N LYS A 100 -0.95 1.80 15.26
CA LYS A 100 -2.26 1.53 14.68
C LYS A 100 -2.16 0.60 13.47
N VAL A 101 -1.20 0.87 12.59
CA VAL A 101 -0.96 0.03 11.41
C VAL A 101 -0.57 -1.38 11.83
N ALA A 102 0.29 -1.52 12.85
CA ALA A 102 0.70 -2.82 13.38
C ALA A 102 -0.49 -3.62 13.93
N ARG A 103 -1.36 -2.97 14.74
CA ARG A 103 -2.59 -3.61 15.24
C ARG A 103 -3.52 -4.04 14.10
N ASP A 104 -3.73 -3.16 13.11
CA ASP A 104 -4.58 -3.46 11.96
C ASP A 104 -4.03 -4.66 11.15
N ILE A 105 -2.69 -4.81 11.05
CA ILE A 105 -2.03 -5.97 10.41
C ILE A 105 -2.30 -7.24 11.19
N ILE A 106 -2.08 -7.23 12.51
CA ILE A 106 -2.33 -8.41 13.38
C ILE A 106 -3.79 -8.86 13.25
N ASP A 107 -4.73 -7.92 13.26
CA ASP A 107 -6.16 -8.22 13.10
C ASP A 107 -6.50 -8.76 11.70
N ALA A 108 -5.83 -8.26 10.66
CA ALA A 108 -5.99 -8.79 9.30
C ALA A 108 -5.48 -10.23 9.18
N VAL A 109 -4.33 -10.53 9.79
CA VAL A 109 -3.77 -11.89 9.86
C VAL A 109 -4.71 -12.83 10.60
N LYS A 110 -5.21 -12.46 11.77
CA LYS A 110 -6.18 -13.27 12.55
C LYS A 110 -7.47 -13.57 11.80
N ARG A 111 -7.88 -12.70 10.87
CA ARG A 111 -9.11 -12.82 10.07
C ARG A 111 -8.86 -13.35 8.66
N ASP A 112 -7.66 -13.80 8.37
CA ASP A 112 -7.23 -14.26 7.04
C ASP A 112 -7.60 -13.28 5.90
N ARG A 113 -7.40 -11.99 6.12
CA ARG A 113 -7.66 -10.96 5.10
C ARG A 113 -6.54 -10.91 4.10
N TYR A 114 -6.87 -11.06 2.82
CA TYR A 114 -5.90 -10.91 1.74
C TYR A 114 -5.40 -9.47 1.59
N LEU A 115 -6.30 -8.48 1.52
CA LEU A 115 -5.95 -7.06 1.33
C LEU A 115 -6.32 -6.24 2.56
N LEU A 116 -5.33 -5.55 3.10
CA LEU A 116 -5.51 -4.54 4.15
C LEU A 116 -5.15 -3.15 3.62
N VAL A 117 -6.13 -2.25 3.62
CA VAL A 117 -5.95 -0.80 3.39
C VAL A 117 -6.24 -0.10 4.72
N PRO A 118 -5.20 0.23 5.53
CA PRO A 118 -5.40 0.88 6.82
C PRO A 118 -5.92 2.31 6.68
N GLY A 119 -6.65 2.77 7.69
CA GLY A 119 -7.21 4.12 7.74
C GLY A 119 -8.56 4.25 7.00
N PHE A 120 -9.46 5.03 7.62
CA PHE A 120 -10.81 5.22 7.07
C PHE A 120 -10.76 5.99 5.74
N THR A 121 -10.06 7.11 5.70
CA THR A 121 -9.92 7.96 4.50
C THR A 121 -9.36 7.18 3.32
N THR A 122 -8.25 6.46 3.53
CA THR A 122 -7.60 5.66 2.49
C THR A 122 -8.53 4.56 1.97
N ARG A 123 -9.33 3.97 2.86
CA ARG A 123 -10.31 2.92 2.51
C ARG A 123 -11.44 3.45 1.65
N VAL A 124 -11.95 4.66 1.97
CA VAL A 124 -12.96 5.34 1.15
C VAL A 124 -12.39 5.68 -0.23
N LEU A 125 -11.19 6.25 -0.28
CA LEU A 125 -10.51 6.54 -1.56
C LEU A 125 -10.29 5.27 -2.39
N TYR A 126 -9.90 4.17 -1.75
CA TYR A 126 -9.76 2.87 -2.40
C TYR A 126 -11.08 2.38 -2.99
N ALA A 127 -12.16 2.45 -2.24
CA ALA A 127 -13.49 2.06 -2.72
C ALA A 127 -13.90 2.89 -3.94
N LEU A 128 -13.78 4.23 -3.86
CA LEU A 128 -14.06 5.13 -4.98
C LEU A 128 -13.18 4.83 -6.20
N HIS A 129 -11.88 4.60 -5.99
CA HIS A 129 -10.95 4.22 -7.06
C HIS A 129 -11.42 2.96 -7.78
N ARG A 130 -11.80 1.93 -7.03
CA ARG A 130 -12.29 0.67 -7.61
C ARG A 130 -13.59 0.84 -8.39
N PHE A 131 -14.57 1.51 -7.80
CA PHE A 131 -15.88 1.71 -8.44
C PHE A 131 -15.81 2.56 -9.71
N THR A 132 -14.86 3.49 -9.79
CA THR A 132 -14.74 4.42 -10.92
C THR A 132 -13.61 4.06 -11.87
N ASN A 133 -13.03 2.87 -11.74
CA ASN A 133 -11.84 2.48 -12.49
C ASN A 133 -10.74 3.55 -12.45
N GLY A 134 -10.56 4.19 -11.28
CA GLY A 134 -9.56 5.23 -11.03
C GLY A 134 -9.89 6.62 -11.59
N ALA A 135 -11.05 6.84 -12.22
CA ALA A 135 -11.38 8.13 -12.83
C ALA A 135 -11.43 9.26 -11.79
N ILE A 136 -12.14 9.05 -10.66
CA ILE A 136 -12.20 10.06 -9.58
C ILE A 136 -10.81 10.34 -9.02
N SER A 137 -9.98 9.32 -8.79
CA SER A 137 -8.63 9.50 -8.25
C SER A 137 -7.76 10.33 -9.19
N ARG A 138 -7.83 10.10 -10.50
CA ARG A 138 -7.08 10.88 -11.51
C ARG A 138 -7.56 12.33 -11.54
N ILE A 139 -8.85 12.58 -11.63
CA ILE A 139 -9.42 13.96 -11.65
C ILE A 139 -9.03 14.71 -10.39
N THR A 140 -9.12 14.07 -9.22
CA THR A 140 -8.74 14.68 -7.94
C THR A 140 -7.24 14.99 -7.89
N ALA A 141 -6.39 14.07 -8.30
CA ALA A 141 -4.95 14.27 -8.34
C ALA A 141 -4.58 15.43 -9.29
N ASP A 142 -5.15 15.47 -10.50
CA ASP A 142 -4.91 16.53 -11.48
C ASP A 142 -5.31 17.92 -10.94
N ALA A 143 -6.47 18.02 -10.28
CA ALA A 143 -6.93 19.24 -9.66
C ALA A 143 -6.00 19.73 -8.54
N VAL A 144 -5.54 18.79 -7.69
CA VAL A 144 -4.62 19.09 -6.57
C VAL A 144 -3.25 19.51 -7.09
N ILE A 145 -2.72 18.82 -8.09
CA ILE A 145 -1.45 19.16 -8.75
C ILE A 145 -1.52 20.55 -9.38
N LYS A 146 -2.57 20.83 -10.14
CA LYS A 146 -2.80 22.15 -10.73
C LYS A 146 -2.82 23.27 -9.68
N ARG A 147 -3.54 23.06 -8.57
CA ARG A 147 -3.60 24.01 -7.46
C ARG A 147 -2.25 24.18 -6.75
N ALA A 148 -1.46 23.12 -6.60
CA ALA A 148 -0.13 23.21 -6.00
C ALA A 148 0.82 24.06 -6.86
N ARG A 149 0.77 23.90 -8.20
CA ARG A 149 1.58 24.69 -9.14
C ARG A 149 1.18 26.17 -9.21
N SER A 150 -0.08 26.51 -9.05
CA SER A 150 -0.54 27.89 -9.10
C SER A 150 -0.18 28.74 -7.88
N LYS A 151 0.42 28.12 -6.85
CA LYS A 151 0.87 28.81 -5.61
C LYS A 151 2.37 29.15 -5.61
N HIS A 152 3.07 28.74 -6.66
CA HIS A 152 4.48 29.00 -6.91
C HIS A 152 4.65 29.71 -8.25
#